data_48010ab87061cd95b8790da95571d974
#
_entry.id   48010ab87061cd95b8790da95571d974
#
_cell.length_a   1.000
_cell.length_b   1.000
_cell.length_c   1.000
_cell.angle_alpha   90.00
_cell.angle_beta   90.00
_cell.angle_gamma   90.00
#
_symmetry.space_group_name_H-M   'P 1'
#
loop_
_entity.id
_entity.type
_entity.pdbx_description
1 polymer ?
#
loop_
_entity_poly.entity_id
_entity_poly.type
_entity_poly.pdbx_seq_one_letter_code
_entity_poly.pdbx_strand_id
1 'polypeptide(L)' 'MPCYARFVKGGDARERIQKLLVTGDNRLKQGVDPEKARESWEQALEVAREAGLEATIRPLVEIRLADLPPRE' A
#
# COMPACT_ATOMS: atom_id res chain seq x y z
N MET A 1 -26.04 -7.62 10.29
CA MET A 1 -25.11 -7.81 10.28
C MET A 1 -23.87 -7.11 10.57
N PRO A 2 -23.84 -6.45 11.63
CA PRO A 2 -22.66 -5.76 12.04
C PRO A 2 -21.49 -6.67 12.32
N CYS A 3 -21.76 -7.87 12.65
CA CYS A 3 -20.68 -8.71 13.03
C CYS A 3 -19.79 -9.05 11.88
N TYR A 4 -20.34 -9.18 10.70
CA TYR A 4 -19.44 -9.52 9.68
C TYR A 4 -18.71 -8.32 9.15
N ALA A 5 -19.09 -7.17 9.56
CA ALA A 5 -18.37 -5.99 9.20
C ALA A 5 -16.97 -6.03 9.75
N ARG A 6 -16.81 -6.50 10.96
CA ARG A 6 -15.56 -6.63 11.56
C ARG A 6 -14.68 -7.64 10.91
N PHE A 7 -15.30 -8.73 10.50
CA PHE A 7 -14.65 -9.74 9.84
C PHE A 7 -14.10 -9.26 8.54
N VAL A 8 -14.94 -8.53 7.84
CA VAL A 8 -14.60 -7.96 6.60
C VAL A 8 -13.50 -6.94 6.73
N LYS A 9 -13.40 -6.33 7.88
CA LYS A 9 -12.42 -5.37 8.14
C LYS A 9 -11.02 -5.85 7.87
N GLY A 10 -10.68 -7.02 8.31
CA GLY A 10 -9.37 -7.55 8.04
C GLY A 10 -9.15 -7.79 6.57
N GLY A 11 -10.14 -8.36 5.90
CA GLY A 11 -10.06 -8.58 4.49
C GLY A 11 -10.07 -7.28 3.71
N ASP A 12 -10.84 -6.33 4.19
CA ASP A 12 -10.93 -5.05 3.55
C ASP A 12 -9.59 -4.32 3.61
N ALA A 13 -8.89 -4.43 4.71
CA ALA A 13 -7.60 -3.78 4.84
C ALA A 13 -6.61 -4.37 3.86
N ARG A 14 -6.60 -5.67 3.72
CA ARG A 14 -5.72 -6.34 2.79
C ARG A 14 -6.01 -5.92 1.37
N GLU A 15 -7.26 -5.87 1.03
CA GLU A 15 -7.68 -5.45 -0.28
C GLU A 15 -7.24 -4.04 -0.58
N ARG A 16 -7.42 -3.18 0.38
CA ARG A 16 -7.06 -1.80 0.26
C ARG A 16 -5.56 -1.65 0.09
N ILE A 17 -4.80 -2.38 0.88
CA ILE A 17 -3.36 -2.36 0.77
C ILE A 17 -2.93 -2.82 -0.61
N GLN A 18 -3.52 -3.89 -1.08
CA GLN A 18 -3.18 -4.42 -2.37
C GLN A 18 -3.48 -3.44 -3.47
N LYS A 19 -4.63 -2.79 -3.40
CA LYS A 19 -5.00 -1.79 -4.37
C LYS A 19 -4.03 -0.63 -4.38
N LEU A 20 -3.60 -0.21 -3.21
CA LEU A 20 -2.65 0.88 -3.12
C LEU A 20 -1.29 0.49 -3.69
N LEU A 21 -0.88 -0.73 -3.45
CA LEU A 21 0.38 -1.20 -4.00
C LEU A 21 0.33 -1.24 -5.52
N VAL A 22 -0.76 -1.77 -6.05
CA VAL A 22 -0.93 -1.84 -7.49
C VAL A 22 -1.05 -0.45 -8.11
N THR A 23 -1.74 0.44 -7.42
CA THR A 23 -1.88 1.80 -7.90
C THR A 23 -0.52 2.46 -8.01
N GLY A 24 0.32 2.27 -7.01
CA GLY A 24 1.66 2.82 -7.06
C GLY A 24 2.47 2.24 -8.20
N ASP A 25 2.37 0.93 -8.38
CA ASP A 25 3.07 0.27 -9.48
C ASP A 25 2.62 0.82 -10.82
N ASN A 26 1.32 1.00 -10.97
CA ASN A 26 0.78 1.51 -12.23
C ASN A 26 1.21 2.94 -12.49
N ARG A 27 1.24 3.74 -11.46
CA ARG A 27 1.67 5.12 -11.63
C ARG A 27 3.10 5.18 -12.09
N LEU A 28 3.93 4.32 -11.53
CA LEU A 28 5.32 4.28 -11.93
C LEU A 28 5.46 3.84 -13.38
N LYS A 29 4.68 2.85 -13.76
CA LYS A 29 4.70 2.37 -15.12
C LYS A 29 4.23 3.39 -16.13
N GLN A 30 3.27 4.20 -15.75
CA GLN A 30 2.74 5.21 -16.63
C GLN A 30 3.61 6.44 -16.73
N GLY A 31 4.70 6.47 -16.00
CA GLY A 31 5.58 7.61 -16.03
C GLY A 31 5.10 8.77 -15.20
N VAL A 32 4.18 8.51 -14.30
CA VAL A 32 3.72 9.54 -13.38
C VAL A 32 4.83 9.81 -12.38
N ASP A 33 4.80 10.98 -11.80
CA ASP A 33 5.77 11.38 -10.80
C ASP A 33 6.01 10.26 -9.80
N PRO A 34 7.26 9.85 -9.58
CA PRO A 34 7.54 8.80 -8.59
C PRO A 34 7.03 9.12 -7.21
N GLU A 35 6.88 10.37 -6.89
CA GLU A 35 6.36 10.75 -5.61
C GLU A 35 4.93 10.29 -5.40
N LYS A 36 4.17 10.25 -6.48
CA LYS A 36 2.79 9.78 -6.39
C LYS A 36 2.76 8.29 -6.10
N ALA A 37 3.65 7.54 -6.70
CA ALA A 37 3.75 6.13 -6.41
C ALA A 37 4.14 5.92 -4.96
N ARG A 38 5.09 6.72 -4.50
CA ARG A 38 5.53 6.63 -3.12
C ARG A 38 4.40 6.90 -2.15
N GLU A 39 3.61 7.91 -2.43
CA GLU A 39 2.47 8.24 -1.60
C GLU A 39 1.51 7.07 -1.48
N SER A 40 1.24 6.42 -2.59
CA SER A 40 0.34 5.28 -2.57
C SER A 40 0.89 4.17 -1.70
N TRP A 41 2.17 3.89 -1.83
CA TRP A 41 2.78 2.83 -1.04
C TRP A 41 2.84 3.19 0.44
N GLU A 42 3.06 4.45 0.75
CA GLU A 42 3.08 4.88 2.14
C GLU A 42 1.69 4.78 2.75
N GLN A 43 0.67 5.08 1.97
CA GLN A 43 -0.69 4.91 2.44
C GLN A 43 -1.00 3.44 2.70
N ALA A 44 -0.46 2.57 1.85
CA ALA A 44 -0.66 1.15 2.07
C ALA A 44 -0.05 0.74 3.40
N LEU A 45 1.11 1.28 3.70
CA LEU A 45 1.76 0.96 4.96
C LEU A 45 0.95 1.47 6.14
N GLU A 46 0.36 2.64 5.98
CA GLU A 46 -0.46 3.20 7.04
C GLU A 46 -1.68 2.34 7.30
N VAL A 47 -2.33 1.89 6.26
CA VAL A 47 -3.47 1.02 6.40
C VAL A 47 -3.04 -0.28 7.07
N ALA A 48 -1.87 -0.79 6.69
CA ALA A 48 -1.35 -2.01 7.28
C ALA A 48 -1.10 -1.83 8.77
N ARG A 49 -0.58 -0.68 9.13
CA ARG A 49 -0.31 -0.40 10.53
C ARG A 49 -1.59 -0.42 11.35
N GLU A 50 -2.63 0.19 10.82
CA GLU A 50 -3.90 0.23 11.52
C GLU A 50 -4.55 -1.14 11.61
N ALA A 51 -4.30 -1.96 10.64
CA ALA A 51 -4.87 -3.29 10.60
C ALA A 51 -4.01 -4.34 11.28
N GLY A 52 -2.85 -3.96 11.78
CA GLY A 52 -1.96 -4.90 12.43
C GLY A 52 -1.20 -5.76 11.45
N LEU A 53 -1.08 -5.31 10.22
CA LEU A 53 -0.39 -6.05 9.18
C LEU A 53 0.95 -5.43 8.81
N GLU A 54 1.39 -4.49 9.59
CA GLU A 54 2.61 -3.75 9.27
C GLU A 54 3.81 -4.66 9.07
N ALA A 55 3.96 -5.63 9.94
CA ALA A 55 5.11 -6.52 9.86
C ALA A 55 5.13 -7.31 8.56
N THR A 56 3.95 -7.61 8.04
CA THR A 56 3.84 -8.35 6.80
C THR A 56 4.01 -7.47 5.58
N ILE A 57 3.45 -6.28 5.64
CA ILE A 57 3.39 -5.40 4.48
C ILE A 57 4.63 -4.52 4.35
N ARG A 58 5.22 -4.17 5.46
CA ARG A 58 6.36 -3.28 5.46
C ARG A 58 7.48 -3.71 4.53
N PRO A 59 7.90 -4.98 4.54
CA PRO A 59 8.97 -5.38 3.62
C PRO A 59 8.58 -5.20 2.16
N LEU A 60 7.32 -5.43 1.85
CA LEU A 60 6.87 -5.27 0.49
C LEU A 60 6.94 -3.82 0.05
N VAL A 61 6.56 -2.93 0.93
CA VAL A 61 6.60 -1.51 0.63
C VAL A 61 8.05 -1.03 0.54
N GLU A 62 8.88 -1.50 1.43
CA GLU A 62 10.27 -1.06 1.45
C GLU A 62 11.01 -1.46 0.19
N ILE A 63 10.73 -2.63 -0.32
CA ILE A 63 11.34 -3.07 -1.54
C ILE A 63 10.94 -2.17 -2.69
N ARG A 64 9.68 -1.80 -2.72
CA ARG A 64 9.18 -0.93 -3.76
C ARG A 64 9.77 0.47 -3.65
N LEU A 65 9.87 0.97 -2.44
CA LEU A 65 10.44 2.30 -2.24
C LEU A 65 11.91 2.34 -2.64
N ALA A 66 12.61 1.25 -2.39
CA ALA A 66 14.02 1.18 -2.75
C ALA A 66 14.21 1.15 -4.26
N ASP A 67 13.19 0.70 -4.97
CA ASP A 67 13.23 0.63 -6.42
C ASP A 67 12.91 1.94 -7.10
N LEU A 68 12.40 2.90 -6.36
CA LEU A 68 12.05 4.18 -6.94
C LEU A 68 13.30 4.92 -7.38
N PRO A 69 13.23 5.62 -8.51
CA PRO A 69 14.37 6.42 -8.92
C PRO A 69 14.59 7.57 -7.95
N PRO A 70 15.81 8.00 -7.83
CA PRO A 70 16.09 9.11 -6.91
C PRO A 70 15.39 10.35 -7.37
N ARG A 71 15.00 11.13 -6.37
CA ARG A 71 14.37 12.35 -6.65
C ARG A 71 15.38 13.34 -7.08
N GLU A 72 15.10 14.04 -8.03
CA GLU A 72 16.04 15.04 -8.47
C GLU A 72 15.62 16.43 -8.15
#